data_60ff06f73b4fb6be67f1e86b908a9f7b
#
_entry.id   60ff06f73b4fb6be67f1e86b908a9f7b
#
_cell.length_a   1.000
_cell.length_b   1.000
_cell.length_c   1.000
_cell.angle_alpha   90.00
_cell.angle_beta   90.00
_cell.angle_gamma   90.00
#
_symmetry.space_group_name_H-M   'P 1'
#
loop_
_entity.id
_entity.type
_entity.pdbx_description
1 polymer ?
#
loop_
_entity_poly.entity_id
_entity_poly.type
_entity_poly.pdbx_seq_one_letter_code
_entity_poly.pdbx_strand_id
1 'polypeptide(L)' 'MVKDAEAHAEDDKKFEELVQAKNLGENLVHSCKKTLEEAKDKVEDAEKESIEKGIEELEEALKSDDKE' A
#
# COMPACT_ATOMS: atom_id res chain seq x y z
N MET A 1 23.56 18.90 20.80
CA MET A 1 23.53 19.16 19.39
C MET A 1 22.17 18.98 18.79
N VAL A 2 22.06 19.48 17.63
CA VAL A 2 20.78 19.41 16.93
C VAL A 2 20.41 17.96 16.62
N LYS A 3 21.38 17.10 16.58
CA LYS A 3 21.14 15.72 16.19
C LYS A 3 20.16 15.03 17.13
N ASP A 4 20.25 15.33 18.40
CA ASP A 4 19.36 14.68 19.35
C ASP A 4 17.90 15.02 19.01
N ALA A 5 17.62 16.27 18.78
CA ALA A 5 16.28 16.65 18.44
C ALA A 5 15.87 16.05 17.12
N GLU A 6 16.79 15.98 16.19
CA GLU A 6 16.48 15.41 14.89
C GLU A 6 16.15 13.94 15.03
N ALA A 7 16.84 13.25 15.89
CA ALA A 7 16.58 11.83 16.08
C ALA A 7 15.14 11.62 16.51
N HIS A 8 14.69 12.40 17.46
CA HIS A 8 13.32 12.29 17.93
C HIS A 8 12.33 12.62 16.81
N ALA A 9 12.64 13.70 16.10
CA ALA A 9 11.76 14.08 15.01
C ALA A 9 11.72 13.01 13.94
N GLU A 10 12.85 12.39 13.71
CA GLU A 10 12.91 11.34 12.71
C GLU A 10 12.01 10.18 13.08
N ASP A 11 12.01 9.82 14.34
CA ASP A 11 11.14 8.72 14.77
C ASP A 11 9.68 9.04 14.51
N ASP A 12 9.27 10.22 14.87
CA ASP A 12 7.89 10.62 14.64
C ASP A 12 7.58 10.64 13.15
N LYS A 13 8.50 11.18 12.38
CA LYS A 13 8.28 11.24 10.94
C LYS A 13 8.19 9.85 10.35
N LYS A 14 9.08 8.98 10.79
CA LYS A 14 9.03 7.60 10.27
C LYS A 14 7.70 6.96 10.55
N PHE A 15 7.21 7.15 11.75
CA PHE A 15 5.92 6.57 12.12
C PHE A 15 4.81 7.13 11.24
N GLU A 16 4.82 8.44 11.07
CA GLU A 16 3.81 9.07 10.23
C GLU A 16 3.90 8.56 8.80
N GLU A 17 5.12 8.47 8.30
CA GLU A 17 5.30 8.00 6.94
C GLU A 17 4.80 6.58 6.78
N LEU A 18 5.06 5.76 7.78
CA LEU A 18 4.58 4.39 7.71
C LEU A 18 3.07 4.34 7.65
N VAL A 19 2.43 5.12 8.51
CA VAL A 19 0.97 5.14 8.52
C VAL A 19 0.45 5.65 7.19
N GLN A 20 1.05 6.72 6.69
CA GLN A 20 0.62 7.26 5.41
C GLN A 20 0.83 6.25 4.29
N ALA A 21 1.97 5.60 4.30
CA ALA A 21 2.24 4.60 3.27
C ALA A 21 1.21 3.48 3.33
N LYS A 22 0.89 3.04 4.53
CA LYS A 22 -0.12 2.00 4.69
C LYS A 22 -1.46 2.47 4.15
N ASN A 23 -1.85 3.67 4.54
CA ASN A 23 -3.11 4.21 4.07
C ASN A 23 -3.13 4.29 2.55
N LEU A 24 -2.05 4.77 1.98
CA LEU A 24 -1.97 4.87 0.53
C LEU A 24 -2.08 3.49 -0.10
N GLY A 25 -1.37 2.52 0.47
CA GLY A 25 -1.43 1.17 -0.06
C GLY A 25 -2.83 0.62 0.00
N GLU A 26 -3.50 0.80 1.12
CA GLU A 26 -4.86 0.34 1.26
C GLU A 26 -5.77 1.02 0.25
N ASN A 27 -5.61 2.32 0.12
CA ASN A 27 -6.41 3.05 -0.86
C ASN A 27 -6.17 2.51 -2.25
N LEU A 28 -4.92 2.26 -2.58
CA LEU A 28 -4.60 1.71 -3.88
C LEU A 28 -5.26 0.37 -4.09
N VAL A 29 -5.20 -0.48 -3.08
CA VAL A 29 -5.82 -1.79 -3.18
C VAL A 29 -7.32 -1.63 -3.43
N HIS A 30 -7.96 -0.79 -2.65
CA HIS A 30 -9.39 -0.56 -2.82
C HIS A 30 -9.68 -0.02 -4.21
N SER A 31 -8.89 0.95 -4.64
CA SER A 31 -9.08 1.53 -5.96
C SER A 31 -8.93 0.49 -7.04
N CYS A 32 -7.90 -0.32 -6.93
CA CYS A 32 -7.66 -1.35 -7.92
C CYS A 32 -8.82 -2.34 -7.97
N LYS A 33 -9.28 -2.75 -6.79
CA LYS A 33 -10.39 -3.68 -6.74
C LYS A 33 -11.64 -3.09 -7.37
N LYS A 34 -11.89 -1.83 -7.04
CA LYS A 34 -13.05 -1.17 -7.59
C LYS A 34 -12.95 -1.07 -9.10
N THR A 35 -11.79 -0.63 -9.57
CA THR A 35 -11.59 -0.52 -11.01
C THR A 35 -11.77 -1.86 -11.68
N LEU A 36 -11.23 -2.89 -11.06
CA LEU A 36 -11.34 -4.23 -11.63
C LEU A 36 -12.80 -4.64 -11.73
N GLU A 37 -13.56 -4.38 -10.69
CA GLU A 37 -14.98 -4.73 -10.71
C GLU A 37 -15.71 -3.99 -11.80
N GLU A 38 -15.42 -2.72 -11.93
CA GLU A 38 -16.11 -1.91 -12.94
C GLU A 38 -15.72 -2.32 -14.34
N ALA A 39 -14.47 -2.67 -14.53
CA ALA A 39 -13.97 -2.99 -15.84
C ALA A 39 -13.89 -4.49 -16.08
N LYS A 40 -14.43 -5.29 -15.20
CA LYS A 40 -14.29 -6.73 -15.35
C LYS A 40 -14.85 -7.22 -16.67
N ASP A 41 -15.84 -6.55 -17.17
CA ASP A 41 -16.43 -6.93 -18.45
C ASP A 41 -15.55 -6.50 -19.61
N LYS A 42 -14.76 -5.46 -19.39
CA LYS A 42 -13.96 -4.90 -20.46
C LYS A 42 -12.55 -5.46 -20.49
N VAL A 43 -12.05 -5.91 -19.34
CA VAL A 43 -10.70 -6.44 -19.28
C VAL A 43 -10.73 -7.92 -19.60
N GLU A 44 -9.60 -8.39 -20.09
CA GLU A 44 -9.46 -9.79 -20.42
C GLU A 44 -9.09 -10.58 -19.18
N ASP A 45 -9.28 -11.89 -19.29
CA ASP A 45 -8.94 -12.74 -18.17
C ASP A 45 -7.49 -12.58 -17.75
N ALA A 46 -6.60 -12.50 -18.72
CA ALA A 46 -5.19 -12.35 -18.40
C ALA A 46 -4.94 -11.06 -17.64
N GLU A 47 -5.55 -9.99 -18.10
CA GLU A 47 -5.37 -8.72 -17.43
C GLU A 47 -5.98 -8.77 -16.03
N LYS A 48 -7.14 -9.38 -15.93
CA LYS A 48 -7.77 -9.50 -14.63
C LYS A 48 -6.87 -10.24 -13.66
N GLU A 49 -6.30 -11.33 -14.10
CA GLU A 49 -5.40 -12.08 -13.25
C GLU A 49 -4.21 -11.25 -12.84
N SER A 50 -3.65 -10.50 -13.78
CA SER A 50 -2.50 -9.66 -13.48
C SER A 50 -2.84 -8.65 -12.40
N ILE A 51 -3.98 -8.01 -12.54
CA ILE A 51 -4.40 -7.01 -11.57
C ILE A 51 -4.64 -7.65 -10.22
N GLU A 52 -5.31 -8.78 -10.20
CA GLU A 52 -5.57 -9.46 -8.95
C GLU A 52 -4.27 -9.86 -8.27
N LYS A 53 -3.33 -10.34 -9.06
CA LYS A 53 -2.04 -10.71 -8.51
C LYS A 53 -1.35 -9.50 -7.89
N GLY A 54 -1.38 -8.39 -8.58
CA GLY A 54 -0.78 -7.18 -8.05
C GLY A 54 -1.43 -6.78 -6.74
N ILE A 55 -2.75 -6.89 -6.68
CA ILE A 55 -3.46 -6.54 -5.47
C ILE A 55 -3.05 -7.46 -4.33
N GLU A 56 -2.96 -8.75 -4.61
CA GLU A 56 -2.55 -9.70 -3.59
C GLU A 56 -1.16 -9.38 -3.07
N GLU A 57 -0.26 -9.11 -3.98
CA GLU A 57 1.10 -8.78 -3.58
C GLU A 57 1.13 -7.53 -2.72
N LEU A 58 0.35 -6.55 -3.11
CA LEU A 58 0.29 -5.32 -2.36
C LEU A 58 -0.26 -5.57 -0.97
N GLU A 59 -1.30 -6.35 -0.89
CA GLU A 59 -1.88 -6.67 0.41
C GLU A 59 -0.89 -7.41 1.28
N GLU A 60 -0.18 -8.35 0.69
CA GLU A 60 0.83 -9.08 1.44
C GLU A 60 1.91 -8.14 1.93
N ALA A 61 2.33 -7.23 1.09
CA ALA A 61 3.35 -6.28 1.49
C ALA A 61 2.88 -5.46 2.67
N LEU A 62 1.63 -5.06 2.64
CA LEU A 62 1.07 -4.28 3.73
C LEU A 62 1.06 -5.10 5.02
N LYS A 63 0.67 -6.34 4.92
CA LYS A 63 0.68 -7.20 6.09
C LYS A 63 2.09 -7.48 6.57
N SER A 64 2.97 -7.72 5.62
CA SER A 64 4.33 -8.05 5.95
C SER A 64 4.99 -6.92 6.71
N ASP A 65 4.62 -5.72 6.37
CA ASP A 65 5.18 -4.56 7.02
C ASP A 65 4.94 -4.58 8.50
N ASP A 66 3.87 -5.19 8.90
CA ASP A 66 3.49 -5.24 10.29
C ASP A 66 4.40 -6.14 11.10
N LYS A 67 5.10 -6.99 10.43
CA LYS A 67 5.89 -7.97 11.09
C LYS A 67 6.84 -7.40 12.11
N GLU A 68 7.45 -6.35 11.85
CA GLU A 68 8.44 -5.84 12.74
C GLU A 68 7.87 -5.23 13.95
#